data_0e00e232c7a3d7e0ba7e3f74600a278e
#
_entry.id   0e00e232c7a3d7e0ba7e3f74600a278e
#
_cell.length_a   1.000
_cell.length_b   1.000
_cell.length_c   1.000
_cell.angle_alpha   90.00
_cell.angle_beta   90.00
_cell.angle_gamma   90.00
#
_symmetry.space_group_name_H-M   'P 1'
#
loop_
_entity.id
_entity.type
_entity.pdbx_description
1 polymer ?
#
loop_
_entity_poly.entity_id
_entity_poly.type
_entity_poly.pdbx_seq_one_letter_code
_entity_poly.pdbx_strand_id
1 'polypeptide(L)'
;ARPSMTGAGRVHNFGAGPAVLPLEVVSEVAEALPNLSDSGFGLLEVSHRSEVFQSVIDSAEERVRRVLSVPGDYHVLFLQGGASTQFYMTALNLLGEAGKADFLVTGGWSQKAIKEAGRVGDVQSAWDGSGDGFVSVPSNGDYVIRDDADYVHYTSNNTLFGTQFHHLPDSGGKPRVVDASSDICGVPLDISSHDLVYAGAQKNLGPSGVTLVIISPWAISKIGD
;
A
#
# COMPACT_ATOMS: atom_id res chain seq x y z
N ALA A 1 35.90 -9.88 16.71
CA ALA A 1 35.72 -10.08 15.27
C ALA A 1 34.23 -10.18 15.00
N ARG A 2 33.65 -9.24 14.27
CA ARG A 2 32.25 -9.31 13.80
C ARG A 2 32.14 -10.51 12.84
N PRO A 3 31.10 -11.35 12.92
CA PRO A 3 30.86 -12.36 11.90
C PRO A 3 30.60 -11.63 10.59
N SER A 4 31.38 -11.91 9.56
CA SER A 4 31.07 -11.41 8.22
C SER A 4 29.77 -12.09 7.79
N MET A 5 28.70 -11.32 7.66
CA MET A 5 27.44 -11.75 7.06
C MET A 5 27.66 -11.86 5.54
N THR A 6 28.45 -12.86 5.12
CA THR A 6 28.50 -13.20 3.71
C THR A 6 27.22 -13.95 3.35
N GLY A 7 26.66 -13.71 2.16
CA GLY A 7 25.46 -14.39 1.67
C GLY A 7 25.59 -15.91 1.53
N ALA A 8 26.73 -16.48 1.94
CA ALA A 8 26.99 -17.91 1.98
C ALA A 8 26.03 -18.60 2.98
N GLY A 9 25.14 -19.43 2.46
CA GLY A 9 24.17 -20.17 3.26
C GLY A 9 22.72 -19.68 3.19
N ARG A 10 22.43 -18.53 2.54
CA ARG A 10 21.05 -18.13 2.26
C ARG A 10 20.49 -18.94 1.09
N VAL A 11 19.27 -19.44 1.26
CA VAL A 11 18.54 -20.10 0.17
C VAL A 11 17.99 -19.06 -0.83
N HIS A 12 17.75 -19.48 -2.05
CA HIS A 12 16.99 -18.68 -3.01
C HIS A 12 15.53 -18.62 -2.55
N ASN A 13 15.10 -17.47 -2.06
CA ASN A 13 13.74 -17.25 -1.58
C ASN A 13 12.90 -16.58 -2.67
N PHE A 14 11.91 -17.29 -3.19
CA PHE A 14 10.93 -16.82 -4.17
C PHE A 14 9.54 -16.58 -3.55
N GLY A 15 9.47 -16.46 -2.21
CA GLY A 15 8.23 -16.17 -1.52
C GLY A 15 7.67 -14.81 -1.94
N ALA A 16 6.36 -14.76 -2.21
CA ALA A 16 5.67 -13.54 -2.64
C ALA A 16 5.56 -12.48 -1.52
N GLY A 17 5.64 -12.93 -0.25
CA GLY A 17 5.62 -12.05 0.94
C GLY A 17 5.41 -12.84 2.23
N PRO A 18 6.27 -12.61 3.25
CA PRO A 18 7.43 -11.70 3.25
C PRO A 18 8.47 -12.08 2.20
N ALA A 19 8.83 -11.10 1.36
CA ALA A 19 9.81 -11.30 0.30
C ALA A 19 11.25 -11.21 0.83
N VAL A 20 12.21 -11.61 -0.01
CA VAL A 20 13.62 -11.52 0.33
C VAL A 20 14.04 -10.06 0.46
N LEU A 21 14.78 -9.74 1.52
CA LEU A 21 15.43 -8.43 1.69
C LEU A 21 16.88 -8.49 1.20
N PRO A 22 17.41 -7.40 0.64
CA PRO A 22 18.84 -7.28 0.36
C PRO A 22 19.67 -7.55 1.62
N LEU A 23 20.81 -8.22 1.47
CA LEU A 23 21.65 -8.57 2.62
C LEU A 23 22.19 -7.33 3.32
N GLU A 24 22.47 -6.30 2.55
CA GLU A 24 22.95 -5.00 3.04
C GLU A 24 21.94 -4.39 4.02
N VAL A 25 20.64 -4.41 3.69
CA VAL A 25 19.56 -3.92 4.56
C VAL A 25 19.47 -4.75 5.85
N VAL A 26 19.56 -6.08 5.73
CA VAL A 26 19.54 -6.97 6.90
C VAL A 26 20.74 -6.72 7.81
N SER A 27 21.92 -6.48 7.23
CA SER A 27 23.13 -6.18 7.98
C SER A 27 23.04 -4.83 8.70
N GLU A 28 22.55 -3.79 8.02
CA GLU A 28 22.34 -2.46 8.59
C GLU A 28 21.38 -2.52 9.80
N VAL A 29 20.27 -3.25 9.68
CA VAL A 29 19.33 -3.45 10.79
C VAL A 29 20.00 -4.22 11.94
N ALA A 30 20.77 -5.27 11.64
CA ALA A 30 21.48 -6.04 12.66
C ALA A 30 22.51 -5.20 13.41
N GLU A 31 23.18 -4.28 12.75
CA GLU A 31 24.12 -3.34 13.38
C GLU A 31 23.41 -2.30 14.24
N ALA A 32 22.22 -1.87 13.86
CA ALA A 32 21.42 -0.91 14.61
C ALA A 32 20.75 -1.52 15.87
N LEU A 33 20.60 -2.85 15.95
CA LEU A 33 19.95 -3.51 17.08
C LEU A 33 20.53 -3.14 18.45
N PRO A 34 21.86 -3.18 18.67
CA PRO A 34 22.44 -2.80 19.97
C PRO A 34 22.62 -1.29 20.16
N ASN A 35 22.74 -0.51 19.09
CA ASN A 35 23.02 0.92 19.18
C ASN A 35 22.61 1.64 17.90
N LEU A 36 21.45 2.23 17.87
CA LEU A 36 20.92 2.95 16.71
C LEU A 36 21.62 4.31 16.58
N SER A 37 22.34 4.53 15.47
CA SER A 37 22.96 5.81 15.11
C SER A 37 23.84 6.40 16.24
N ASP A 38 24.56 5.55 16.95
CA ASP A 38 25.41 5.92 18.10
C ASP A 38 24.68 6.68 19.23
N SER A 39 23.37 6.51 19.34
CA SER A 39 22.55 7.16 20.36
C SER A 39 22.75 6.60 21.77
N GLY A 40 23.40 5.43 21.90
CA GLY A 40 23.48 4.67 23.15
C GLY A 40 22.26 3.80 23.43
N PHE A 41 21.23 3.86 22.59
CA PHE A 41 20.02 3.02 22.66
C PHE A 41 19.95 2.05 21.49
N GLY A 42 19.53 0.82 21.75
CA GLY A 42 19.25 -0.15 20.71
C GLY A 42 17.99 0.19 19.90
N LEU A 43 17.93 -0.29 18.66
CA LEU A 43 16.78 -0.07 17.79
C LEU A 43 15.43 -0.46 18.43
N LEU A 44 15.42 -1.51 19.28
CA LEU A 44 14.20 -2.00 19.94
C LEU A 44 13.86 -1.23 21.24
N GLU A 45 14.74 -0.36 21.70
CA GLU A 45 14.60 0.38 22.97
C GLU A 45 14.33 1.87 22.73
N VAL A 46 14.66 2.38 21.54
CA VAL A 46 14.53 3.79 21.22
C VAL A 46 13.06 4.21 21.22
N SER A 47 12.76 5.31 21.91
CA SER A 47 11.40 5.85 21.92
C SER A 47 11.00 6.41 20.56
N HIS A 48 9.77 6.09 20.10
CA HIS A 48 9.20 6.69 18.90
C HIS A 48 9.02 8.22 18.98
N ARG A 49 9.20 8.82 20.16
CA ARG A 49 9.15 10.29 20.39
C ARG A 49 10.54 10.92 20.45
N SER A 50 11.59 10.14 20.30
CA SER A 50 12.96 10.66 20.32
C SER A 50 13.35 11.27 18.98
N GLU A 51 14.27 12.23 19.02
CA GLU A 51 14.84 12.84 17.79
C GLU A 51 15.54 11.80 16.90
N VAL A 52 16.15 10.79 17.50
CA VAL A 52 16.80 9.69 16.75
C VAL A 52 15.78 8.90 15.96
N PHE A 53 14.63 8.56 16.56
CA PHE A 53 13.56 7.86 15.83
C PHE A 53 12.91 8.77 14.79
N GLN A 54 12.70 10.05 15.13
CA GLN A 54 12.14 11.02 14.19
C GLN A 54 13.00 11.15 12.94
N SER A 55 14.31 11.19 13.08
CA SER A 55 15.23 11.26 11.93
C SER A 55 15.14 10.03 11.00
N VAL A 56 14.85 8.85 11.56
CA VAL A 56 14.62 7.63 10.75
C VAL A 56 13.32 7.76 9.95
N ILE A 57 12.24 8.23 10.59
CA ILE A 57 10.93 8.42 9.91
C ILE A 57 11.04 9.51 8.83
N ASP A 58 11.65 10.65 9.14
CA ASP A 58 11.83 11.75 8.18
C ASP A 58 12.62 11.28 6.94
N SER A 59 13.70 10.53 7.16
CA SER A 59 14.49 9.93 6.09
C SER A 59 13.70 8.92 5.26
N ALA A 60 12.85 8.12 5.90
CA ALA A 60 11.99 7.17 5.20
C ALA A 60 10.94 7.90 4.35
N GLU A 61 10.31 8.93 4.89
CA GLU A 61 9.33 9.75 4.17
C GLU A 61 9.95 10.46 2.97
N GLU A 62 11.11 11.10 3.16
CA GLU A 62 11.85 11.76 2.07
C GLU A 62 12.15 10.80 0.93
N ARG A 63 12.61 9.58 1.25
CA ARG A 63 12.91 8.55 0.26
C ARG A 63 11.65 8.09 -0.49
N VAL A 64 10.54 7.87 0.22
CA VAL A 64 9.24 7.53 -0.40
C VAL A 64 8.81 8.64 -1.35
N ARG A 65 8.83 9.90 -0.89
CA ARG A 65 8.47 11.06 -1.72
C ARG A 65 9.30 11.14 -3.00
N ARG A 66 10.61 10.94 -2.89
CA ARG A 66 11.54 10.99 -4.02
C ARG A 66 11.33 9.83 -4.99
N VAL A 67 11.21 8.59 -4.48
CA VAL A 67 11.11 7.38 -5.33
C VAL A 67 9.78 7.32 -6.06
N LEU A 68 8.69 7.73 -5.40
CA LEU A 68 7.33 7.67 -5.94
C LEU A 68 6.86 9.01 -6.52
N SER A 69 7.71 10.06 -6.51
CA SER A 69 7.33 11.41 -6.97
C SER A 69 6.05 11.93 -6.32
N VAL A 70 5.93 11.73 -4.99
CA VAL A 70 4.73 12.11 -4.24
C VAL A 70 4.54 13.62 -4.27
N PRO A 71 3.36 14.14 -4.66
CA PRO A 71 3.09 15.58 -4.63
C PRO A 71 3.29 16.19 -3.24
N GLY A 72 3.69 17.46 -3.19
CA GLY A 72 4.08 18.12 -1.95
C GLY A 72 2.94 18.31 -0.94
N ASP A 73 1.70 18.33 -1.42
CA ASP A 73 0.47 18.48 -0.64
C ASP A 73 -0.15 17.15 -0.19
N TYR A 74 0.44 16.02 -0.59
CA TYR A 74 0.03 14.69 -0.12
C TYR A 74 0.72 14.34 1.19
N HIS A 75 0.07 13.55 2.03
CA HIS A 75 0.64 13.01 3.26
C HIS A 75 1.13 11.58 3.06
N VAL A 76 2.27 11.26 3.66
CA VAL A 76 2.86 9.92 3.68
C VAL A 76 2.79 9.37 5.09
N LEU A 77 2.17 8.22 5.27
CA LEU A 77 1.95 7.59 6.57
C LEU A 77 2.57 6.20 6.58
N PHE A 78 3.18 5.84 7.70
CA PHE A 78 3.65 4.49 8.00
C PHE A 78 2.77 3.92 9.12
N LEU A 79 1.91 2.98 8.75
CA LEU A 79 0.91 2.39 9.63
C LEU A 79 1.22 0.92 9.88
N GLN A 80 0.56 0.34 10.87
CA GLN A 80 0.54 -1.10 11.11
C GLN A 80 -0.74 -1.73 10.53
N GLY A 81 -0.85 -3.06 10.56
CA GLY A 81 -2.07 -3.78 10.21
C GLY A 81 -2.10 -4.35 8.79
N GLY A 82 -1.15 -3.97 7.94
CA GLY A 82 -1.06 -4.45 6.56
C GLY A 82 -2.18 -3.95 5.67
N ALA A 83 -2.15 -4.31 4.38
CA ALA A 83 -3.19 -3.97 3.42
C ALA A 83 -4.58 -4.49 3.82
N SER A 84 -4.65 -5.61 4.54
CA SER A 84 -5.93 -6.16 4.99
C SER A 84 -6.69 -5.23 5.94
N THR A 85 -5.97 -4.48 6.79
CA THR A 85 -6.58 -3.46 7.63
C THR A 85 -7.01 -2.25 6.80
N GLN A 86 -6.27 -1.90 5.75
CA GLN A 86 -6.62 -0.81 4.85
C GLN A 86 -7.91 -1.08 4.06
N PHE A 87 -8.26 -2.33 3.76
CA PHE A 87 -9.54 -2.65 3.13
C PHE A 87 -10.73 -2.11 3.91
N TYR A 88 -10.68 -2.16 5.23
CA TYR A 88 -11.69 -1.63 6.12
C TYR A 88 -11.48 -0.13 6.43
N MET A 89 -10.25 0.26 6.78
CA MET A 89 -9.93 1.62 7.21
C MET A 89 -10.18 2.65 6.10
N THR A 90 -9.89 2.31 4.85
CA THR A 90 -10.18 3.19 3.71
C THR A 90 -11.66 3.51 3.62
N ALA A 91 -12.52 2.49 3.69
CA ALA A 91 -13.95 2.69 3.67
C ALA A 91 -14.44 3.49 4.91
N LEU A 92 -13.93 3.14 6.10
CA LEU A 92 -14.29 3.82 7.34
C LEU A 92 -13.99 5.32 7.31
N ASN A 93 -12.87 5.72 6.68
CA ASN A 93 -12.44 7.12 6.63
C ASN A 93 -13.02 7.89 5.45
N LEU A 94 -13.29 7.23 4.32
CA LEU A 94 -13.68 7.91 3.09
C LEU A 94 -15.18 7.86 2.80
N LEU A 95 -15.91 6.90 3.37
CA LEU A 95 -17.37 6.80 3.22
C LEU A 95 -18.04 7.51 4.40
N GLY A 96 -18.92 8.45 4.12
CA GLY A 96 -19.84 9.01 5.11
C GLY A 96 -20.99 8.05 5.43
N GLU A 97 -21.97 8.47 6.23
CA GLU A 97 -23.11 7.65 6.70
C GLU A 97 -23.91 6.95 5.58
N ALA A 98 -23.97 7.52 4.38
CA ALA A 98 -24.61 6.95 3.21
C ALA A 98 -23.62 6.79 2.04
N GLY A 99 -22.34 6.65 2.36
CA GLY A 99 -21.26 6.64 1.38
C GLY A 99 -21.30 5.42 0.47
N LYS A 100 -20.88 5.63 -0.77
CA LYS A 100 -20.90 4.64 -1.85
C LYS A 100 -19.55 4.51 -2.50
N ALA A 101 -19.09 3.29 -2.75
CA ALA A 101 -17.88 3.06 -3.51
C ALA A 101 -18.03 1.96 -4.54
N ASP A 102 -17.34 2.12 -5.65
CA ASP A 102 -17.29 1.16 -6.73
C ASP A 102 -15.94 0.46 -6.77
N PHE A 103 -15.96 -0.83 -7.04
CA PHE A 103 -14.78 -1.67 -7.04
C PHE A 103 -14.58 -2.34 -8.40
N LEU A 104 -13.32 -2.40 -8.85
CA LEU A 104 -12.90 -3.26 -9.95
C LEU A 104 -12.34 -4.55 -9.34
N VAL A 105 -13.13 -5.62 -9.41
CA VAL A 105 -12.82 -6.89 -8.77
C VAL A 105 -12.06 -7.80 -9.73
N THR A 106 -10.74 -7.74 -9.67
CA THR A 106 -9.81 -8.41 -10.60
C THR A 106 -9.06 -9.58 -9.98
N GLY A 107 -9.42 -10.00 -8.76
CA GLY A 107 -8.78 -11.14 -8.10
C GLY A 107 -9.11 -11.21 -6.62
N GLY A 108 -8.46 -12.14 -5.91
CA GLY A 108 -8.78 -12.44 -4.52
C GLY A 108 -8.54 -11.29 -3.54
N TRP A 109 -7.60 -10.37 -3.83
CA TRP A 109 -7.37 -9.22 -2.96
C TRP A 109 -8.46 -8.17 -3.11
N SER A 110 -8.87 -7.87 -4.34
CA SER A 110 -10.00 -6.97 -4.59
C SER A 110 -11.33 -7.53 -4.09
N GLN A 111 -11.54 -8.87 -4.13
CA GLN A 111 -12.69 -9.51 -3.47
C GLN A 111 -12.70 -9.30 -1.96
N LYS A 112 -11.54 -9.38 -1.31
CA LYS A 112 -11.44 -9.09 0.13
C LYS A 112 -11.67 -7.62 0.42
N ALA A 113 -11.15 -6.74 -0.41
CA ALA A 113 -11.30 -5.29 -0.23
C ALA A 113 -12.78 -4.88 -0.30
N ILE A 114 -13.51 -5.28 -1.33
CA ILE A 114 -14.95 -4.97 -1.45
C ILE A 114 -15.77 -5.57 -0.29
N LYS A 115 -15.42 -6.78 0.14
CA LYS A 115 -16.10 -7.44 1.28
C LYS A 115 -15.94 -6.67 2.58
N GLU A 116 -14.72 -6.19 2.87
CA GLU A 116 -14.47 -5.42 4.09
C GLU A 116 -15.09 -4.01 4.02
N ALA A 117 -15.02 -3.36 2.87
CA ALA A 117 -15.66 -2.06 2.65
C ALA A 117 -17.18 -2.13 2.77
N GLY A 118 -17.80 -3.24 2.33
CA GLY A 118 -19.24 -3.46 2.46
C GLY A 118 -19.75 -3.62 3.89
N ARG A 119 -18.87 -3.65 4.88
CA ARG A 119 -19.24 -3.56 6.30
C ARG A 119 -19.49 -2.13 6.76
N VAL A 120 -19.04 -1.16 5.97
CA VAL A 120 -19.04 0.27 6.30
C VAL A 120 -20.08 1.03 5.48
N GLY A 121 -20.14 0.78 4.17
CA GLY A 121 -20.98 1.53 3.24
C GLY A 121 -21.61 0.68 2.14
N ASP A 122 -22.32 1.36 1.25
CA ASP A 122 -22.90 0.75 0.05
C ASP A 122 -21.83 0.60 -1.03
N VAL A 123 -21.40 -0.63 -1.24
CA VAL A 123 -20.36 -0.95 -2.24
C VAL A 123 -20.91 -1.86 -3.33
N GLN A 124 -20.47 -1.63 -4.55
CA GLN A 124 -20.75 -2.53 -5.66
C GLN A 124 -19.51 -2.85 -6.46
N SER A 125 -19.56 -3.96 -7.18
CA SER A 125 -18.56 -4.28 -8.21
C SER A 125 -19.00 -3.62 -9.52
N ALA A 126 -18.25 -2.61 -9.97
CA ALA A 126 -18.45 -2.04 -11.30
C ALA A 126 -17.95 -3.00 -12.39
N TRP A 127 -16.97 -3.84 -12.05
CA TRP A 127 -16.51 -4.95 -12.87
C TRP A 127 -16.08 -6.12 -11.99
N ASP A 128 -16.43 -7.34 -12.39
CA ASP A 128 -16.09 -8.57 -11.65
C ASP A 128 -15.63 -9.67 -12.62
N GLY A 129 -14.34 -9.99 -12.56
CA GLY A 129 -13.71 -11.04 -13.36
C GLY A 129 -13.87 -12.46 -12.79
N SER A 130 -14.64 -12.65 -11.71
CA SER A 130 -14.78 -13.97 -11.08
C SER A 130 -15.45 -15.02 -11.99
N GLY A 131 -16.34 -14.56 -12.88
CA GLY A 131 -17.02 -15.42 -13.86
C GLY A 131 -16.05 -16.12 -14.82
N ASP A 132 -14.93 -15.47 -15.12
CA ASP A 132 -13.87 -15.99 -16.02
C ASP A 132 -12.64 -16.49 -15.26
N GLY A 133 -12.73 -16.62 -13.93
CA GLY A 133 -11.63 -17.10 -13.09
C GLY A 133 -10.48 -16.09 -12.91
N PHE A 134 -10.75 -14.80 -13.08
CA PHE A 134 -9.76 -13.71 -12.94
C PHE A 134 -8.57 -13.83 -13.91
N VAL A 135 -8.82 -14.06 -15.17
CA VAL A 135 -7.77 -14.19 -16.21
C VAL A 135 -7.39 -12.86 -16.87
N SER A 136 -8.13 -11.78 -16.60
CA SER A 136 -7.92 -10.47 -17.20
C SER A 136 -8.25 -9.33 -16.23
N VAL A 137 -7.93 -8.12 -16.64
CA VAL A 137 -8.43 -6.86 -16.06
C VAL A 137 -9.30 -6.17 -17.11
N PRO A 138 -10.29 -5.35 -16.72
CA PRO A 138 -11.15 -4.65 -17.67
C PRO A 138 -10.37 -3.56 -18.41
N SER A 139 -10.74 -3.30 -19.66
CA SER A 139 -10.37 -2.08 -20.37
C SER A 139 -11.27 -0.92 -19.94
N ASN A 140 -10.79 0.30 -20.14
CA ASN A 140 -11.65 1.46 -19.98
C ASN A 140 -12.83 1.39 -20.97
N GLY A 141 -14.04 1.49 -20.44
CA GLY A 141 -15.28 1.31 -21.21
C GLY A 141 -15.97 -0.05 -21.04
N ASP A 142 -15.32 -1.04 -20.42
CA ASP A 142 -15.95 -2.34 -20.09
C ASP A 142 -16.84 -2.27 -18.85
N TYR A 143 -16.84 -1.15 -18.14
CA TYR A 143 -17.60 -0.92 -16.92
C TYR A 143 -18.08 0.52 -16.82
N VAL A 144 -19.02 0.75 -15.94
CA VAL A 144 -19.57 2.09 -15.65
C VAL A 144 -19.50 2.31 -14.14
N ILE A 145 -18.95 3.45 -13.74
CA ILE A 145 -18.91 3.90 -12.36
C ILE A 145 -20.20 4.66 -12.03
N ARG A 146 -20.77 4.42 -10.84
CA ARG A 146 -21.94 5.15 -10.38
C ARG A 146 -21.69 6.65 -10.28
N ASP A 147 -22.66 7.45 -10.71
CA ASP A 147 -22.57 8.91 -10.60
C ASP A 147 -22.46 9.41 -9.16
N ASP A 148 -22.99 8.64 -8.21
CA ASP A 148 -22.98 8.96 -6.78
C ASP A 148 -21.93 8.19 -5.96
N ALA A 149 -20.97 7.53 -6.62
CA ALA A 149 -19.83 6.93 -5.92
C ALA A 149 -18.91 8.02 -5.33
N ASP A 150 -18.49 7.83 -4.08
CA ASP A 150 -17.49 8.68 -3.42
C ASP A 150 -16.08 8.40 -3.94
N TYR A 151 -15.78 7.14 -4.24
CA TYR A 151 -14.50 6.74 -4.83
C TYR A 151 -14.61 5.43 -5.62
N VAL A 152 -13.58 5.17 -6.42
CA VAL A 152 -13.35 3.90 -7.11
C VAL A 152 -12.13 3.22 -6.52
N HIS A 153 -12.27 1.95 -6.16
CA HIS A 153 -11.19 1.13 -5.66
C HIS A 153 -10.75 0.08 -6.68
N TYR A 154 -9.44 -0.12 -6.81
CA TYR A 154 -8.88 -1.23 -7.56
C TYR A 154 -7.59 -1.77 -6.90
N THR A 155 -7.20 -2.97 -7.28
CA THR A 155 -5.91 -3.58 -6.88
C THR A 155 -5.03 -3.60 -8.12
N SER A 156 -3.90 -2.88 -8.08
CA SER A 156 -3.02 -2.71 -9.24
C SER A 156 -2.50 -4.04 -9.77
N ASN A 157 -2.17 -4.97 -8.86
CA ASN A 157 -1.72 -6.32 -9.18
C ASN A 157 -2.24 -7.34 -8.17
N ASN A 158 -3.06 -8.28 -8.63
CA ASN A 158 -3.55 -9.42 -7.85
C ASN A 158 -2.59 -10.59 -7.96
N THR A 159 -1.69 -10.75 -7.01
CA THR A 159 -0.60 -11.74 -6.99
C THR A 159 -1.06 -13.19 -7.07
N LEU A 160 -2.26 -13.52 -6.58
CA LEU A 160 -2.78 -14.90 -6.60
C LEU A 160 -3.19 -15.37 -7.99
N PHE A 161 -3.68 -14.44 -8.83
CA PHE A 161 -4.20 -14.73 -10.17
C PHE A 161 -3.28 -14.21 -11.28
N GLY A 162 -2.33 -13.32 -10.94
CA GLY A 162 -1.41 -12.71 -11.90
C GLY A 162 -2.05 -11.62 -12.77
N THR A 163 -3.22 -11.12 -12.38
CA THR A 163 -3.87 -10.02 -13.06
C THR A 163 -3.26 -8.69 -12.64
N GLN A 164 -2.86 -7.85 -13.60
CA GLN A 164 -2.24 -6.56 -13.36
C GLN A 164 -2.78 -5.50 -14.32
N PHE A 165 -3.05 -4.31 -13.80
CA PHE A 165 -3.37 -3.16 -14.63
C PHE A 165 -2.09 -2.56 -15.23
N HIS A 166 -2.04 -2.46 -16.55
CA HIS A 166 -0.99 -1.78 -17.29
C HIS A 166 -1.45 -0.40 -17.83
N HIS A 167 -2.60 0.05 -17.40
CA HIS A 167 -3.18 1.35 -17.68
C HIS A 167 -3.86 1.88 -16.43
N LEU A 168 -4.07 3.18 -16.37
CA LEU A 168 -4.86 3.79 -15.30
C LEU A 168 -6.34 3.50 -15.56
N PRO A 169 -7.05 2.82 -14.62
CA PRO A 169 -8.47 2.57 -14.77
C PRO A 169 -9.27 3.87 -14.81
N ASP A 170 -10.25 3.94 -15.70
CA ASP A 170 -11.19 5.06 -15.71
C ASP A 170 -12.04 5.04 -14.45
N SER A 171 -12.11 6.18 -13.77
CA SER A 171 -12.89 6.34 -12.54
C SER A 171 -14.19 7.11 -12.74
N GLY A 172 -14.54 7.45 -13.97
CA GLY A 172 -15.69 8.33 -14.22
C GLY A 172 -15.54 9.71 -13.56
N GLY A 173 -14.30 10.19 -13.39
CA GLY A 173 -13.99 11.44 -12.69
C GLY A 173 -14.07 11.35 -11.16
N LYS A 174 -14.26 10.15 -10.60
CA LYS A 174 -14.27 9.93 -9.14
C LYS A 174 -12.86 9.77 -8.60
N PRO A 175 -12.66 10.09 -7.31
CA PRO A 175 -11.40 9.80 -6.60
C PRO A 175 -11.00 8.34 -6.73
N ARG A 176 -9.67 8.09 -6.87
CA ARG A 176 -9.12 6.75 -7.01
C ARG A 176 -8.42 6.29 -5.75
N VAL A 177 -8.76 5.09 -5.33
CA VAL A 177 -8.10 4.36 -4.25
C VAL A 177 -7.45 3.11 -4.82
N VAL A 178 -6.17 2.90 -4.53
CA VAL A 178 -5.43 1.73 -5.04
C VAL A 178 -4.73 0.93 -3.96
N ASP A 179 -4.92 -0.38 -4.02
CA ASP A 179 -4.03 -1.35 -3.37
C ASP A 179 -2.86 -1.65 -4.32
N ALA A 180 -1.69 -1.08 -4.01
CA ALA A 180 -0.45 -1.27 -4.75
C ALA A 180 0.54 -2.21 -4.02
N SER A 181 0.08 -3.04 -3.09
CA SER A 181 0.94 -3.83 -2.19
C SER A 181 1.96 -4.71 -2.91
N SER A 182 1.64 -5.22 -4.11
CA SER A 182 2.51 -6.20 -4.75
C SER A 182 3.43 -5.62 -5.84
N ASP A 183 3.15 -4.44 -6.34
CA ASP A 183 3.90 -3.87 -7.47
C ASP A 183 4.42 -2.45 -7.23
N ILE A 184 4.09 -1.83 -6.09
CA ILE A 184 4.64 -0.52 -5.72
C ILE A 184 6.18 -0.55 -5.77
N CYS A 185 6.80 0.50 -6.32
CA CYS A 185 8.24 0.60 -6.61
C CYS A 185 8.77 -0.46 -7.59
N GLY A 186 7.95 -1.36 -8.10
CA GLY A 186 8.31 -2.34 -9.13
C GLY A 186 7.93 -1.90 -10.53
N VAL A 187 6.87 -1.08 -10.61
CA VAL A 187 6.39 -0.44 -11.86
C VAL A 187 6.11 1.04 -11.58
N PRO A 188 6.14 1.90 -12.59
CA PRO A 188 5.74 3.29 -12.42
C PRO A 188 4.28 3.39 -11.95
N LEU A 189 4.04 4.16 -10.90
CA LEU A 189 2.73 4.49 -10.39
C LEU A 189 2.63 6.02 -10.27
N ASP A 190 1.74 6.62 -11.04
CA ASP A 190 1.48 8.06 -10.92
C ASP A 190 0.64 8.35 -9.67
N ILE A 191 1.30 8.75 -8.59
CA ILE A 191 0.63 9.08 -7.32
C ILE A 191 -0.37 10.21 -7.50
N SER A 192 -0.08 11.20 -8.34
CA SER A 192 -0.95 12.37 -8.55
C SER A 192 -2.32 12.03 -9.15
N SER A 193 -2.43 10.86 -9.80
CA SER A 193 -3.68 10.34 -10.35
C SER A 193 -4.53 9.56 -9.34
N HIS A 194 -4.10 9.49 -8.06
CA HIS A 194 -4.76 8.73 -7.02
C HIS A 194 -5.01 9.60 -5.78
N ASP A 195 -6.10 9.37 -5.11
CA ASP A 195 -6.46 10.08 -3.88
C ASP A 195 -6.03 9.33 -2.62
N LEU A 196 -5.92 8.01 -2.73
CA LEU A 196 -5.34 7.18 -1.69
C LEU A 196 -4.60 5.99 -2.33
N VAL A 197 -3.33 5.85 -1.98
CA VAL A 197 -2.50 4.69 -2.33
C VAL A 197 -2.10 3.99 -1.04
N TYR A 198 -2.31 2.69 -0.95
CA TYR A 198 -1.77 1.91 0.16
C TYR A 198 -1.01 0.69 -0.32
N ALA A 199 -0.02 0.28 0.49
CA ALA A 199 0.80 -0.88 0.20
C ALA A 199 1.32 -1.53 1.47
N GLY A 200 1.06 -2.82 1.64
CA GLY A 200 1.76 -3.63 2.63
C GLY A 200 3.23 -3.80 2.24
N ALA A 201 4.16 -3.47 3.13
CA ALA A 201 5.58 -3.39 2.80
C ALA A 201 6.22 -4.76 2.46
N GLN A 202 5.68 -5.85 2.96
CA GLN A 202 6.30 -7.18 2.97
C GLN A 202 6.59 -7.78 1.59
N LYS A 203 6.10 -7.19 0.51
CA LYS A 203 6.34 -7.68 -0.85
C LYS A 203 7.54 -6.99 -1.48
N ASN A 204 7.47 -5.68 -1.73
CA ASN A 204 8.51 -4.98 -2.49
C ASN A 204 9.14 -3.78 -1.76
N LEU A 205 8.57 -3.32 -0.65
CA LEU A 205 9.09 -2.15 0.07
C LEU A 205 10.06 -2.49 1.20
N GLY A 206 9.76 -3.56 1.97
CA GLY A 206 10.52 -3.83 3.17
C GLY A 206 10.00 -5.03 3.97
N PRO A 207 10.23 -5.08 5.28
CA PRO A 207 9.76 -6.17 6.13
C PRO A 207 8.25 -6.13 6.32
N SER A 208 7.69 -7.26 6.78
CA SER A 208 6.30 -7.29 7.25
C SER A 208 6.12 -6.42 8.50
N GLY A 209 4.92 -5.88 8.68
CA GLY A 209 4.54 -5.07 9.83
C GLY A 209 4.33 -3.59 9.53
N VAL A 210 4.79 -3.10 8.39
CA VAL A 210 4.58 -1.72 7.93
C VAL A 210 3.62 -1.70 6.75
N THR A 211 2.74 -0.72 6.76
CA THR A 211 1.86 -0.36 5.64
C THR A 211 2.14 1.08 5.25
N LEU A 212 2.56 1.30 4.03
CA LEU A 212 2.66 2.64 3.46
C LEU A 212 1.26 3.08 3.04
N VAL A 213 0.88 4.31 3.43
CA VAL A 213 -0.35 4.95 2.95
C VAL A 213 -0.02 6.37 2.51
N ILE A 214 -0.41 6.72 1.29
CA ILE A 214 -0.23 8.05 0.71
C ILE A 214 -1.62 8.60 0.41
N ILE A 215 -1.92 9.79 0.94
CA ILE A 215 -3.26 10.37 0.89
C ILE A 215 -3.24 11.79 0.36
N SER A 216 -4.17 12.10 -0.53
CA SER A 216 -4.35 13.41 -1.15
C SER A 216 -5.05 14.39 -0.20
N PRO A 217 -5.03 15.71 -0.52
CA PRO A 217 -5.86 16.69 0.18
C PRO A 217 -7.36 16.35 0.18
N TRP A 218 -7.86 15.73 -0.92
CA TRP A 218 -9.24 15.28 -0.97
C TRP A 218 -9.50 14.19 0.10
N ALA A 219 -8.64 13.18 0.18
CA ALA A 219 -8.81 12.12 1.15
C ALA A 219 -8.76 12.66 2.60
N ILE A 220 -7.85 13.60 2.88
CA ILE A 220 -7.80 14.30 4.18
C ILE A 220 -9.11 15.03 4.48
N SER A 221 -9.71 15.68 3.50
CA SER A 221 -10.97 16.41 3.69
C SER A 221 -12.17 15.52 4.05
N LYS A 222 -12.06 14.21 3.83
CA LYS A 222 -13.10 13.22 4.16
C LYS A 222 -12.95 12.64 5.57
N ILE A 223 -11.75 12.68 6.13
CA ILE A 223 -11.48 12.19 7.48
C ILE A 223 -12.12 13.18 8.45
N GLY A 224 -13.10 12.71 9.24
CA GLY A 224 -13.73 13.50 10.28
C GLY A 224 -12.76 13.82 11.43
N ASP A 225 -13.12 14.84 12.23
CA ASP A 225 -12.40 15.21 13.46
C ASP A 225 -12.44 14.09 14.53
#